data_d75c41a70f3947c5311d353b56869f08
#
_entry.id   d75c41a70f3947c5311d353b56869f08
#
_cell.length_a   1.000
_cell.length_b   1.000
_cell.length_c   1.000
_cell.angle_alpha   90.00
_cell.angle_beta   90.00
_cell.angle_gamma   90.00
#
_symmetry.space_group_name_H-M   'P 1'
#
loop_
_entity.id
_entity.type
_entity.pdbx_description
1 polymer ?
#
loop_
_entity_poly.entity_id
_entity_poly.type
_entity_poly.pdbx_seq_one_letter_code
_entity_poly.pdbx_strand_id
1 'polypeptide(L)'
;MNSYPGLKRFARPAVLAALPLAALLALTGCRSDDTAPAPKPNVIVSAPVARNVNDVDVYTGRFEAVDTVDVRPRVSGYLERVAFQDGATVKKGDLLFVIDPRPYQAAVTAAQGTLERAQSQLKLSRQDFERASVLIKTDTIAQSLYDQRRQAVQSAQADVTSAQGALERARLDLSFTRIVAPMSGRISRKRVSEGNLVKGGDSEATVLTTIVSQDPIDIYFDVDEESYLRYTREAAQHGGSASSRQVAIALPGDAKPSLSGTMDFVDNRLDNSTGTLRQRARVANPDGRLSPGQFGRVSLSSRVAHAALLVPDSAVATDATRRVLYFVDANGTVSVRPVTPGRLFGNLREIDAGLKAGDRVIVDGFQRVQAGDQVNAVPRAIDAAQMANATNSEKVANATASSSTATGSAQ
;
A
#
# COMPACT_ATOMS: atom_id res chain seq x y z
N MET A 1 44.93 37.67 -49.80
CA MET A 1 45.55 39.03 -50.11
C MET A 1 46.57 39.25 -49.02
N ASN A 2 47.83 39.13 -49.47
CA ASN A 2 48.93 40.01 -49.25
C ASN A 2 49.36 40.28 -47.79
N SER A 3 50.54 40.24 -47.33
CA SER A 3 51.89 40.09 -47.95
C SER A 3 52.92 40.09 -46.82
N TYR A 4 53.92 39.27 -46.90
CA TYR A 4 55.24 39.46 -46.27
C TYR A 4 55.85 40.83 -46.65
N PRO A 5 57.02 41.29 -46.15
CA PRO A 5 58.19 40.57 -45.65
C PRO A 5 59.01 41.33 -44.57
N GLY A 6 60.19 40.77 -44.19
CA GLY A 6 61.35 41.52 -43.83
C GLY A 6 62.41 40.86 -42.95
N LEU A 7 63.36 40.20 -43.62
CA LEU A 7 64.70 39.85 -43.10
C LEU A 7 65.45 41.05 -42.61
N LYS A 8 66.31 40.87 -41.59
CA LYS A 8 67.72 41.34 -41.68
C LYS A 8 68.64 40.57 -40.72
N ARG A 9 69.65 39.99 -41.30
CA ARG A 9 70.90 39.43 -40.75
C ARG A 9 71.78 40.50 -40.17
N PHE A 10 72.68 40.08 -39.26
CA PHE A 10 74.16 40.44 -39.14
C PHE A 10 74.59 39.96 -37.75
N ALA A 11 75.54 39.18 -37.51
CA ALA A 11 76.93 38.89 -37.88
C ALA A 11 77.70 38.56 -36.59
N ARG A 12 78.47 37.49 -36.63
CA ARG A 12 79.45 37.02 -35.63
C ARG A 12 80.64 38.03 -35.56
N PRO A 13 81.50 38.00 -34.50
CA PRO A 13 82.49 36.94 -34.42
C PRO A 13 82.93 36.48 -32.99
N ALA A 14 83.69 35.42 -33.05
CA ALA A 14 84.44 34.64 -32.13
C ALA A 14 85.33 35.36 -31.12
N VAL A 15 85.48 34.83 -29.91
CA VAL A 15 86.77 34.79 -29.18
C VAL A 15 86.87 33.44 -28.47
N LEU A 16 88.02 32.84 -28.75
CA LEU A 16 88.51 31.54 -28.31
C LEU A 16 88.84 31.41 -26.80
N ALA A 17 88.75 30.16 -26.38
CA ALA A 17 89.67 29.45 -25.50
C ALA A 17 89.91 29.98 -24.08
N ALA A 18 89.42 29.18 -23.13
CA ALA A 18 90.23 28.67 -22.03
C ALA A 18 89.41 27.74 -21.07
N LEU A 19 90.01 26.64 -20.83
CA LEU A 19 89.91 25.72 -19.68
C LEU A 19 88.94 24.54 -19.72
N PRO A 20 89.45 23.35 -20.01
CA PRO A 20 88.84 22.06 -19.72
C PRO A 20 89.48 21.44 -18.43
N LEU A 21 89.25 22.04 -17.26
CA LEU A 21 89.84 21.46 -16.02
C LEU A 21 88.88 21.52 -14.81
N ALA A 22 87.70 22.12 -14.93
CA ALA A 22 86.68 22.18 -13.88
C ALA A 22 85.51 21.18 -14.05
N ALA A 23 85.48 20.43 -15.16
CA ALA A 23 84.39 19.49 -15.46
C ALA A 23 84.56 18.04 -14.91
N LEU A 24 85.72 17.77 -14.27
CA LEU A 24 85.98 16.37 -13.82
C LEU A 24 85.74 16.13 -12.30
N LEU A 25 85.32 17.11 -11.53
CA LEU A 25 85.03 17.02 -10.10
C LEU A 25 83.54 17.10 -9.73
N ALA A 26 82.64 17.23 -10.72
CA ALA A 26 81.19 17.29 -10.47
C ALA A 26 80.45 15.98 -10.71
N LEU A 27 81.12 14.83 -10.95
CA LEU A 27 80.51 13.55 -11.24
C LEU A 27 80.54 12.55 -10.10
N THR A 28 80.88 12.94 -8.86
CA THR A 28 80.87 12.00 -7.70
C THR A 28 79.80 12.36 -6.63
N GLY A 29 78.65 12.89 -7.03
CA GLY A 29 77.56 13.30 -6.11
C GLY A 29 76.23 12.67 -6.29
N CYS A 30 76.07 11.60 -7.07
CA CYS A 30 74.88 10.81 -7.00
C CYS A 30 75.00 9.83 -5.81
N ARG A 31 74.83 10.35 -4.62
CA ARG A 31 74.43 9.52 -3.45
C ARG A 31 73.06 9.03 -3.73
N SER A 32 72.90 7.73 -3.91
CA SER A 32 71.59 7.03 -3.79
C SER A 32 71.00 7.43 -2.46
N ASP A 33 70.04 8.32 -2.48
CA ASP A 33 69.12 8.49 -1.37
C ASP A 33 68.50 7.10 -1.13
N ASP A 34 68.96 6.43 -0.08
CA ASP A 34 68.19 5.38 0.56
C ASP A 34 66.90 6.02 1.00
N THR A 35 65.90 6.03 0.07
CA THR A 35 64.54 6.47 0.37
C THR A 35 64.06 5.50 1.45
N ALA A 36 64.08 5.94 2.70
CA ALA A 36 63.43 5.20 3.77
C ALA A 36 62.08 4.73 3.29
N PRO A 37 61.71 3.46 3.42
CA PRO A 37 60.45 2.94 2.94
C PRO A 37 59.34 3.82 3.47
N ALA A 38 58.50 4.36 2.57
CA ALA A 38 57.36 5.21 2.93
C ALA A 38 56.58 4.54 4.05
N PRO A 39 56.16 5.28 5.08
CA PRO A 39 55.47 4.70 6.21
C PRO A 39 54.22 3.97 5.69
N LYS A 40 54.08 2.67 6.04
CA LYS A 40 52.93 1.87 5.60
C LYS A 40 51.66 2.55 6.05
N PRO A 41 50.69 2.82 5.14
CA PRO A 41 49.41 3.42 5.52
C PRO A 41 48.67 2.54 6.50
N ASN A 42 48.07 3.17 7.51
CA ASN A 42 47.18 2.47 8.46
C ASN A 42 45.80 2.29 7.83
N VAL A 43 45.30 1.08 7.83
CA VAL A 43 43.96 0.72 7.38
C VAL A 43 43.22 -0.05 8.47
N ILE A 44 41.93 0.15 8.58
CA ILE A 44 41.08 -0.63 9.49
C ILE A 44 40.57 -1.86 8.76
N VAL A 45 40.82 -3.03 9.34
CA VAL A 45 40.38 -4.31 8.77
C VAL A 45 39.39 -4.97 9.68
N SER A 46 38.41 -5.67 9.10
CA SER A 46 37.48 -6.49 9.88
C SER A 46 37.20 -7.81 9.18
N ALA A 47 36.84 -8.82 9.96
CA ALA A 47 36.24 -10.02 9.42
C ALA A 47 34.78 -9.77 9.08
N PRO A 48 34.24 -10.39 8.00
CA PRO A 48 32.81 -10.34 7.69
C PRO A 48 31.97 -10.87 8.86
N VAL A 49 30.82 -10.26 9.07
CA VAL A 49 29.85 -10.77 10.07
C VAL A 49 29.02 -11.88 9.43
N ALA A 50 29.21 -13.11 9.88
CA ALA A 50 28.33 -14.22 9.49
C ALA A 50 27.05 -14.18 10.33
N ARG A 51 25.90 -14.01 9.70
CA ARG A 51 24.60 -13.91 10.38
C ARG A 51 23.51 -14.55 9.54
N ASN A 52 22.53 -15.18 10.22
CA ASN A 52 21.29 -15.55 9.58
C ASN A 52 20.41 -14.31 9.41
N VAL A 53 20.00 -14.02 8.20
CA VAL A 53 19.17 -12.88 7.83
C VAL A 53 17.90 -13.38 7.14
N ASN A 54 16.83 -12.62 7.31
CA ASN A 54 15.60 -12.83 6.57
C ASN A 54 15.44 -11.69 5.57
N ASP A 55 15.16 -12.02 4.33
CA ASP A 55 14.82 -11.03 3.34
C ASP A 55 13.54 -10.32 3.71
N VAL A 56 13.52 -9.02 3.56
CA VAL A 56 12.33 -8.17 3.72
C VAL A 56 12.13 -7.38 2.46
N ASP A 57 11.02 -7.61 1.80
CA ASP A 57 10.60 -6.81 0.66
C ASP A 57 9.61 -5.75 1.12
N VAL A 58 9.72 -4.54 0.58
CA VAL A 58 8.90 -3.41 0.96
C VAL A 58 8.10 -2.93 -0.24
N TYR A 59 6.78 -2.95 -0.09
CA TYR A 59 5.83 -2.54 -1.12
C TYR A 59 5.04 -1.33 -0.65
N THR A 60 4.64 -0.47 -1.57
CA THR A 60 3.69 0.59 -1.28
C THR A 60 2.28 0.04 -1.44
N GLY A 61 1.49 0.12 -0.39
CA GLY A 61 0.09 -0.28 -0.41
C GLY A 61 -0.85 0.90 -0.18
N ARG A 62 -2.11 0.70 -0.53
CA ARG A 62 -3.20 1.65 -0.29
C ARG A 62 -4.27 1.01 0.57
N PHE A 63 -4.70 1.72 1.61
CA PHE A 63 -5.80 1.28 2.44
C PHE A 63 -7.13 1.47 1.72
N GLU A 64 -7.98 0.46 1.80
CA GLU A 64 -9.34 0.46 1.25
C GLU A 64 -10.31 -0.08 2.30
N ALA A 65 -11.54 0.42 2.29
CA ALA A 65 -12.57 -0.13 3.15
C ALA A 65 -12.94 -1.54 2.68
N VAL A 66 -13.22 -2.45 3.62
CA VAL A 66 -13.72 -3.79 3.28
C VAL A 66 -15.03 -3.69 2.51
N ASP A 67 -15.94 -2.84 3.00
CA ASP A 67 -17.23 -2.60 2.36
C ASP A 67 -17.44 -1.11 2.13
N THR A 68 -18.00 -0.77 0.97
CA THR A 68 -18.41 0.58 0.59
C THR A 68 -19.80 0.52 -0.01
N VAL A 69 -20.74 1.28 0.54
CA VAL A 69 -22.13 1.29 0.09
C VAL A 69 -22.57 2.72 -0.18
N ASP A 70 -23.02 2.97 -1.41
CA ASP A 70 -23.75 4.19 -1.76
C ASP A 70 -25.19 4.08 -1.27
N VAL A 71 -25.59 4.99 -0.42
CA VAL A 71 -26.98 5.10 0.05
C VAL A 71 -27.82 5.80 -1.01
N ARG A 72 -28.77 5.06 -1.59
CA ARG A 72 -29.67 5.55 -2.62
C ARG A 72 -31.11 5.30 -2.20
N PRO A 73 -32.07 6.19 -2.48
CA PRO A 73 -33.48 5.98 -2.19
C PRO A 73 -34.07 4.91 -3.11
N ARG A 74 -35.03 4.17 -2.62
CA ARG A 74 -35.81 3.21 -3.43
C ARG A 74 -37.08 3.84 -4.00
N VAL A 75 -37.51 4.97 -3.44
CA VAL A 75 -38.68 5.72 -3.86
C VAL A 75 -38.32 7.18 -4.06
N SER A 76 -39.04 7.87 -4.95
CA SER A 76 -38.79 9.27 -5.30
C SER A 76 -39.62 10.18 -4.38
N GLY A 77 -39.17 11.40 -4.14
CA GLY A 77 -39.92 12.40 -3.37
C GLY A 77 -39.04 13.51 -2.82
N TYR A 78 -39.64 14.45 -2.13
CA TYR A 78 -38.90 15.52 -1.47
C TYR A 78 -38.22 15.04 -0.21
N LEU A 79 -36.96 15.41 -0.03
CA LEU A 79 -36.21 15.08 1.19
C LEU A 79 -36.70 15.98 2.33
N GLU A 80 -37.36 15.38 3.32
CA GLU A 80 -37.94 16.10 4.44
C GLU A 80 -36.89 16.40 5.52
N ARG A 81 -36.05 15.39 5.85
CA ARG A 81 -35.10 15.50 6.95
C ARG A 81 -33.86 14.64 6.73
N VAL A 82 -32.71 15.15 7.21
CA VAL A 82 -31.44 14.43 7.38
C VAL A 82 -31.21 14.17 8.87
N ALA A 83 -31.04 12.91 9.26
CA ALA A 83 -31.03 12.47 10.66
C ALA A 83 -29.63 12.10 11.18
N PHE A 84 -28.56 12.45 10.49
CA PHE A 84 -27.17 12.17 10.89
C PHE A 84 -26.30 13.43 10.75
N GLN A 85 -25.11 13.37 11.32
CA GLN A 85 -24.06 14.37 11.13
C GLN A 85 -23.03 13.86 10.12
N ASP A 86 -22.53 14.75 9.26
CA ASP A 86 -21.49 14.43 8.27
C ASP A 86 -20.24 13.88 8.97
N GLY A 87 -19.73 12.75 8.49
CA GLY A 87 -18.54 12.10 9.06
C GLY A 87 -18.76 11.29 10.35
N ALA A 88 -19.98 11.20 10.86
CA ALA A 88 -20.31 10.40 12.04
C ALA A 88 -20.16 8.88 11.79
N THR A 89 -20.02 8.12 12.87
CA THR A 89 -20.15 6.66 12.81
C THR A 89 -21.61 6.28 13.01
N VAL A 90 -22.14 5.45 12.12
CA VAL A 90 -23.52 4.93 12.13
C VAL A 90 -23.54 3.43 12.30
N LYS A 91 -24.59 2.92 12.90
CA LYS A 91 -24.87 1.48 13.03
C LYS A 91 -25.89 1.06 11.97
N LYS A 92 -25.82 -0.20 11.55
CA LYS A 92 -26.84 -0.79 10.69
C LYS A 92 -28.23 -0.59 11.30
N GLY A 93 -29.16 -0.03 10.51
CA GLY A 93 -30.52 0.28 10.93
C GLY A 93 -30.75 1.72 11.42
N ASP A 94 -29.69 2.50 11.65
CA ASP A 94 -29.83 3.91 12.04
C ASP A 94 -30.54 4.71 10.94
N LEU A 95 -31.46 5.59 11.34
CA LEU A 95 -32.19 6.45 10.41
C LEU A 95 -31.25 7.50 9.84
N LEU A 96 -31.18 7.61 8.51
CA LEU A 96 -30.31 8.54 7.81
C LEU A 96 -31.11 9.69 7.17
N PHE A 97 -32.15 9.34 6.41
CA PHE A 97 -32.94 10.30 5.67
C PHE A 97 -34.42 9.95 5.78
N VAL A 98 -35.26 10.97 5.66
CA VAL A 98 -36.71 10.85 5.56
C VAL A 98 -37.17 11.57 4.29
N ILE A 99 -37.85 10.84 3.41
CA ILE A 99 -38.56 11.38 2.25
C ILE A 99 -39.99 11.67 2.71
N ASP A 100 -40.63 12.71 2.18
CA ASP A 100 -42.01 13.07 2.52
C ASP A 100 -42.94 11.85 2.43
N PRO A 101 -43.45 11.32 3.56
CA PRO A 101 -44.23 10.08 3.57
C PRO A 101 -45.70 10.29 3.19
N ARG A 102 -46.20 11.54 3.14
CA ARG A 102 -47.62 11.85 2.97
C ARG A 102 -48.22 11.26 1.70
N PRO A 103 -47.61 11.33 0.50
CA PRO A 103 -48.15 10.71 -0.70
C PRO A 103 -48.24 9.18 -0.56
N TYR A 104 -47.23 8.56 0.06
CA TYR A 104 -47.19 7.11 0.27
C TYR A 104 -48.20 6.66 1.31
N GLN A 105 -48.45 7.44 2.35
CA GLN A 105 -49.47 7.18 3.35
C GLN A 105 -50.89 7.25 2.74
N ALA A 106 -51.14 8.23 1.87
CA ALA A 106 -52.39 8.31 1.13
C ALA A 106 -52.58 7.07 0.22
N ALA A 107 -51.51 6.60 -0.45
CA ALA A 107 -51.56 5.40 -1.27
C ALA A 107 -51.89 4.11 -0.42
N VAL A 108 -51.33 3.96 0.78
CA VAL A 108 -51.66 2.88 1.70
C VAL A 108 -53.14 2.95 2.08
N THR A 109 -53.65 4.11 2.44
CA THR A 109 -55.07 4.31 2.79
C THR A 109 -55.98 3.94 1.63
N ALA A 110 -55.66 4.34 0.40
CA ALA A 110 -56.44 4.01 -0.79
C ALA A 110 -56.43 2.50 -1.09
N ALA A 111 -55.28 1.85 -0.98
CA ALA A 111 -55.12 0.39 -1.15
C ALA A 111 -55.89 -0.41 -0.05
N GLN A 112 -55.88 0.11 1.17
CA GLN A 112 -56.65 -0.47 2.27
C GLN A 112 -58.15 -0.44 1.99
N GLY A 113 -58.70 0.69 1.53
CA GLY A 113 -60.10 0.81 1.16
C GLY A 113 -60.47 -0.08 -0.03
N THR A 114 -59.55 -0.33 -0.96
CA THR A 114 -59.78 -1.26 -2.08
C THR A 114 -59.83 -2.71 -1.57
N LEU A 115 -58.96 -3.11 -0.63
CA LEU A 115 -59.01 -4.43 0.00
C LEU A 115 -60.34 -4.66 0.77
N GLU A 116 -60.76 -3.67 1.54
CA GLU A 116 -62.05 -3.76 2.30
C GLU A 116 -63.24 -3.94 1.37
N ARG A 117 -63.28 -3.23 0.21
CA ARG A 117 -64.32 -3.40 -0.82
C ARG A 117 -64.28 -4.83 -1.39
N ALA A 118 -63.09 -5.35 -1.77
CA ALA A 118 -62.96 -6.70 -2.30
C ALA A 118 -63.38 -7.76 -1.29
N GLN A 119 -63.05 -7.58 -0.02
CA GLN A 119 -63.47 -8.46 1.08
C GLN A 119 -64.99 -8.46 1.26
N SER A 120 -65.61 -7.28 1.18
CA SER A 120 -67.07 -7.15 1.27
C SER A 120 -67.76 -7.86 0.11
N GLN A 121 -67.21 -7.71 -1.13
CA GLN A 121 -67.73 -8.44 -2.29
C GLN A 121 -67.58 -9.95 -2.17
N LEU A 122 -66.45 -10.44 -1.67
CA LEU A 122 -66.23 -11.86 -1.42
C LEU A 122 -67.22 -12.40 -0.38
N LYS A 123 -67.50 -11.62 0.69
CA LYS A 123 -68.48 -12.00 1.72
C LYS A 123 -69.86 -12.12 1.10
N LEU A 124 -70.30 -11.16 0.24
CA LEU A 124 -71.58 -11.25 -0.47
C LEU A 124 -71.63 -12.47 -1.39
N SER A 125 -70.62 -12.69 -2.21
CA SER A 125 -70.54 -13.81 -3.14
C SER A 125 -70.59 -15.17 -2.39
N ARG A 126 -69.95 -15.28 -1.23
CA ARG A 126 -70.01 -16.49 -0.37
C ARG A 126 -71.42 -16.72 0.16
N GLN A 127 -72.11 -15.70 0.65
CA GLN A 127 -73.49 -15.79 1.12
C GLN A 127 -74.45 -16.22 0.01
N ASP A 128 -74.28 -15.66 -1.24
CA ASP A 128 -75.07 -16.03 -2.38
C ASP A 128 -74.82 -17.48 -2.80
N PHE A 129 -73.58 -17.93 -2.81
CA PHE A 129 -73.20 -19.31 -3.09
C PHE A 129 -73.74 -20.28 -2.03
N GLU A 130 -73.70 -19.91 -0.76
CA GLU A 130 -74.22 -20.70 0.35
C GLU A 130 -75.74 -20.89 0.20
N ARG A 131 -76.51 -19.82 -0.12
CA ARG A 131 -77.89 -19.88 -0.46
C ARG A 131 -78.17 -20.83 -1.66
N ALA A 132 -77.45 -20.66 -2.72
CA ALA A 132 -77.53 -21.50 -3.91
C ALA A 132 -77.21 -22.97 -3.61
N SER A 133 -76.27 -23.24 -2.73
CA SER A 133 -75.88 -24.63 -2.29
C SER A 133 -76.97 -25.37 -1.52
N VAL A 134 -77.84 -24.62 -0.88
CA VAL A 134 -79.07 -25.23 -0.21
C VAL A 134 -80.13 -25.48 -1.25
N LEU A 135 -80.43 -24.52 -2.13
CA LEU A 135 -81.50 -24.60 -3.12
C LEU A 135 -81.28 -25.63 -4.23
N ILE A 136 -80.05 -25.90 -4.61
CA ILE A 136 -79.69 -26.94 -5.59
C ILE A 136 -80.05 -28.36 -5.09
N LYS A 137 -79.91 -28.58 -3.80
CA LYS A 137 -80.27 -29.90 -3.16
C LYS A 137 -81.74 -30.23 -3.22
N THR A 138 -82.59 -29.23 -3.43
CA THR A 138 -84.05 -29.36 -3.51
C THR A 138 -84.55 -29.16 -4.94
N ASP A 139 -83.66 -29.22 -5.97
CA ASP A 139 -83.94 -28.98 -7.40
C ASP A 139 -84.69 -27.67 -7.67
N THR A 140 -84.52 -26.67 -6.79
CA THR A 140 -85.21 -25.35 -6.91
C THR A 140 -84.51 -24.40 -7.87
N ILE A 141 -83.28 -24.64 -8.19
CA ILE A 141 -82.41 -23.79 -9.12
C ILE A 141 -81.72 -24.65 -10.17
N ALA A 142 -81.40 -24.06 -11.32
CA ALA A 142 -80.61 -24.70 -12.37
C ALA A 142 -79.14 -24.88 -11.98
N GLN A 143 -78.56 -26.01 -12.40
CA GLN A 143 -77.14 -26.31 -12.19
C GLN A 143 -76.22 -25.14 -12.68
N SER A 144 -76.56 -24.50 -13.80
CA SER A 144 -75.84 -23.38 -14.36
C SER A 144 -75.76 -22.17 -13.40
N LEU A 145 -76.83 -21.90 -12.65
CA LEU A 145 -76.85 -20.82 -11.65
C LEU A 145 -75.93 -21.15 -10.43
N TYR A 146 -75.96 -22.42 -9.99
CA TYR A 146 -75.00 -22.84 -8.95
C TYR A 146 -73.57 -22.69 -9.36
N ASP A 147 -73.20 -23.15 -10.56
CA ASP A 147 -71.85 -23.05 -11.09
C ASP A 147 -71.44 -21.57 -11.27
N GLN A 148 -72.35 -20.69 -11.71
CA GLN A 148 -72.07 -19.26 -11.79
C GLN A 148 -71.77 -18.65 -10.41
N ARG A 149 -72.52 -19.01 -9.34
CA ARG A 149 -72.28 -18.51 -7.99
C ARG A 149 -70.92 -19.00 -7.44
N ARG A 150 -70.58 -20.30 -7.72
CA ARG A 150 -69.28 -20.83 -7.38
C ARG A 150 -68.12 -20.06 -8.04
N GLN A 151 -68.23 -19.76 -9.34
CA GLN A 151 -67.24 -18.99 -10.04
C GLN A 151 -67.15 -17.56 -9.51
N ALA A 152 -68.28 -16.93 -9.14
CA ALA A 152 -68.29 -15.59 -8.53
C ALA A 152 -67.53 -15.56 -7.21
N VAL A 153 -67.55 -16.59 -6.37
CA VAL A 153 -66.75 -16.73 -5.15
C VAL A 153 -65.26 -16.81 -5.52
N GLN A 154 -64.91 -17.65 -6.51
CA GLN A 154 -63.52 -17.79 -6.95
C GLN A 154 -62.95 -16.49 -7.48
N SER A 155 -63.70 -15.77 -8.31
CA SER A 155 -63.31 -14.46 -8.81
C SER A 155 -63.12 -13.45 -7.68
N ALA A 156 -64.12 -13.32 -6.80
CA ALA A 156 -64.01 -12.39 -5.65
C ALA A 156 -62.85 -12.75 -4.71
N GLN A 157 -62.48 -14.04 -4.56
CA GLN A 157 -61.32 -14.46 -3.80
C GLN A 157 -60.01 -14.00 -4.49
N ALA A 158 -59.94 -14.11 -5.82
CA ALA A 158 -58.79 -13.62 -6.58
C ALA A 158 -58.65 -12.11 -6.45
N ASP A 159 -59.78 -11.37 -6.46
CA ASP A 159 -59.78 -9.90 -6.28
C ASP A 159 -59.23 -9.49 -4.91
N VAL A 160 -59.60 -10.23 -3.84
CA VAL A 160 -59.03 -10.01 -2.50
C VAL A 160 -57.55 -10.25 -2.48
N THR A 161 -57.04 -11.33 -3.11
CA THR A 161 -55.60 -11.62 -3.19
C THR A 161 -54.86 -10.53 -3.94
N SER A 162 -55.41 -10.03 -5.04
CA SER A 162 -54.86 -8.92 -5.82
C SER A 162 -54.78 -7.63 -5.00
N ALA A 163 -55.89 -7.27 -4.30
CA ALA A 163 -55.95 -6.09 -3.44
C ALA A 163 -54.98 -6.19 -2.24
N GLN A 164 -54.79 -7.38 -1.68
CA GLN A 164 -53.78 -7.64 -0.63
C GLN A 164 -52.37 -7.34 -1.17
N GLY A 165 -52.01 -7.84 -2.35
CA GLY A 165 -50.72 -7.56 -2.99
C GLY A 165 -50.50 -6.09 -3.25
N ALA A 166 -51.53 -5.35 -3.67
CA ALA A 166 -51.47 -3.90 -3.87
C ALA A 166 -51.24 -3.13 -2.55
N LEU A 167 -51.90 -3.54 -1.47
CA LEU A 167 -51.70 -2.95 -0.14
C LEU A 167 -50.30 -3.22 0.40
N GLU A 168 -49.78 -4.44 0.23
CA GLU A 168 -48.39 -4.79 0.60
C GLU A 168 -47.37 -3.93 -0.14
N ARG A 169 -47.54 -3.73 -1.43
CA ARG A 169 -46.66 -2.84 -2.22
C ARG A 169 -46.69 -1.41 -1.69
N ALA A 170 -47.88 -0.85 -1.46
CA ALA A 170 -48.01 0.51 -0.93
C ALA A 170 -47.34 0.67 0.44
N ARG A 171 -47.44 -0.37 1.31
CA ARG A 171 -46.76 -0.39 2.62
C ARG A 171 -45.25 -0.47 2.49
N LEU A 172 -44.73 -1.25 1.54
CA LEU A 172 -43.29 -1.31 1.25
C LEU A 172 -42.77 0.05 0.76
N ASP A 173 -43.49 0.68 -0.17
CA ASP A 173 -43.09 1.99 -0.68
C ASP A 173 -43.08 3.05 0.44
N LEU A 174 -44.06 3.02 1.34
CA LEU A 174 -44.07 3.86 2.53
C LEU A 174 -42.88 3.56 3.45
N SER A 175 -42.51 2.29 3.64
CA SER A 175 -41.36 1.93 4.44
C SER A 175 -40.05 2.46 3.88
N PHE A 176 -39.93 2.52 2.55
CA PHE A 176 -38.76 3.03 1.83
C PHE A 176 -38.59 4.55 1.90
N THR A 177 -39.62 5.30 2.36
CA THR A 177 -39.47 6.73 2.66
C THR A 177 -38.54 6.99 3.84
N ARG A 178 -38.34 5.99 4.72
CA ARG A 178 -37.40 6.03 5.86
C ARG A 178 -36.14 5.30 5.45
N ILE A 179 -35.11 6.04 5.07
CA ILE A 179 -33.85 5.46 4.60
C ILE A 179 -32.95 5.23 5.79
N VAL A 180 -32.61 3.96 6.01
CA VAL A 180 -31.76 3.51 7.12
C VAL A 180 -30.41 3.02 6.62
N ALA A 181 -29.40 3.03 7.51
CA ALA A 181 -28.07 2.54 7.21
C ALA A 181 -28.08 1.03 6.89
N PRO A 182 -27.62 0.59 5.71
CA PRO A 182 -27.58 -0.83 5.34
C PRO A 182 -26.49 -1.61 6.07
N MET A 183 -25.47 -0.90 6.55
CA MET A 183 -24.33 -1.44 7.28
C MET A 183 -23.82 -0.46 8.33
N SER A 184 -23.04 -0.96 9.29
CA SER A 184 -22.33 -0.10 10.24
C SER A 184 -21.04 0.42 9.61
N GLY A 185 -20.66 1.67 9.90
CA GLY A 185 -19.46 2.28 9.36
C GLY A 185 -19.46 3.79 9.50
N ARG A 186 -18.52 4.45 8.84
CA ARG A 186 -18.44 5.91 8.83
C ARG A 186 -19.20 6.45 7.63
N ILE A 187 -20.14 7.35 7.90
CA ILE A 187 -20.94 8.00 6.87
C ILE A 187 -20.18 9.21 6.31
N SER A 188 -20.29 9.43 5.02
CA SER A 188 -19.75 10.60 4.35
C SER A 188 -20.67 11.82 4.55
N ARG A 189 -20.34 12.91 3.89
CA ARG A 189 -21.23 14.10 3.86
C ARG A 189 -22.54 13.81 3.13
N LYS A 190 -23.58 14.50 3.48
CA LYS A 190 -24.81 14.56 2.67
C LYS A 190 -24.53 15.19 1.30
N ARG A 191 -25.01 14.56 0.23
CA ARG A 191 -24.89 15.09 -1.13
C ARG A 191 -26.11 15.89 -1.57
N VAL A 192 -27.21 15.73 -0.84
CA VAL A 192 -28.51 16.37 -1.11
C VAL A 192 -29.01 17.02 0.18
N SER A 193 -29.50 18.24 0.09
CA SER A 193 -30.07 18.99 1.22
C SER A 193 -31.59 18.77 1.32
N GLU A 194 -32.13 19.01 2.51
CA GLU A 194 -33.56 19.02 2.78
C GLU A 194 -34.30 19.96 1.81
N GLY A 195 -35.50 19.58 1.44
CA GLY A 195 -36.34 20.32 0.46
C GLY A 195 -36.04 19.96 -0.99
N ASN A 196 -34.98 19.22 -1.32
CA ASN A 196 -34.71 18.81 -2.70
C ASN A 196 -35.51 17.55 -3.09
N LEU A 197 -35.85 17.47 -4.35
CA LEU A 197 -36.44 16.27 -4.96
C LEU A 197 -35.34 15.23 -5.19
N VAL A 198 -35.52 14.00 -4.70
CA VAL A 198 -34.65 12.87 -4.94
C VAL A 198 -35.36 11.84 -5.82
N LYS A 199 -34.60 11.24 -6.75
CA LYS A 199 -35.07 10.14 -7.60
C LYS A 199 -34.69 8.81 -6.96
N GLY A 200 -35.63 7.86 -6.94
CA GLY A 200 -35.43 6.51 -6.45
C GLY A 200 -35.85 5.44 -7.45
N GLY A 201 -35.48 4.20 -7.22
CA GLY A 201 -36.02 3.03 -7.88
C GLY A 201 -35.24 2.47 -9.06
N ASP A 202 -34.25 3.16 -9.63
CA ASP A 202 -33.51 2.70 -10.81
C ASP A 202 -31.99 2.94 -10.72
N SER A 203 -31.27 2.65 -11.81
CA SER A 203 -29.82 2.86 -11.93
C SER A 203 -29.42 4.34 -11.83
N GLU A 204 -30.34 5.28 -12.13
CA GLU A 204 -30.13 6.73 -12.03
C GLU A 204 -30.55 7.31 -10.67
N ALA A 205 -30.86 6.43 -9.69
CA ALA A 205 -31.23 6.87 -8.35
C ALA A 205 -30.17 7.80 -7.74
N THR A 206 -30.64 8.89 -7.13
CA THR A 206 -29.78 9.92 -6.53
C THR A 206 -28.91 9.32 -5.42
N VAL A 207 -27.60 9.49 -5.48
CA VAL A 207 -26.71 9.12 -4.35
C VAL A 207 -26.86 10.17 -3.25
N LEU A 208 -27.36 9.77 -2.10
CA LEU A 208 -27.58 10.66 -0.96
C LEU A 208 -26.31 10.82 -0.11
N THR A 209 -25.60 9.73 0.12
CA THR A 209 -24.33 9.67 0.85
C THR A 209 -23.66 8.32 0.59
N THR A 210 -22.45 8.14 1.13
CA THR A 210 -21.72 6.86 1.07
C THR A 210 -21.35 6.44 2.49
N ILE A 211 -21.44 5.16 2.80
CA ILE A 211 -20.99 4.57 4.07
C ILE A 211 -19.82 3.63 3.75
N VAL A 212 -18.74 3.75 4.53
CA VAL A 212 -17.55 2.89 4.43
C VAL A 212 -17.34 2.15 5.75
N SER A 213 -16.98 0.87 5.68
CA SER A 213 -16.56 0.12 6.86
C SER A 213 -15.27 0.71 7.42
N GLN A 214 -15.11 0.72 8.75
CA GLN A 214 -13.91 1.25 9.41
C GLN A 214 -13.01 0.17 9.97
N ASP A 215 -13.57 -0.88 10.55
CA ASP A 215 -12.85 -1.96 11.19
C ASP A 215 -13.49 -3.30 10.80
N PRO A 216 -12.70 -4.22 10.26
CA PRO A 216 -11.31 -4.07 9.82
C PRO A 216 -11.17 -3.21 8.55
N ILE A 217 -9.91 -2.85 8.21
CA ILE A 217 -9.56 -2.18 6.94
C ILE A 217 -8.58 -3.05 6.17
N ASP A 218 -8.67 -3.05 4.86
CA ASP A 218 -7.80 -3.81 3.99
C ASP A 218 -6.71 -2.90 3.40
N ILE A 219 -5.50 -3.43 3.21
CA ILE A 219 -4.43 -2.77 2.47
C ILE A 219 -4.10 -3.58 1.23
N TYR A 220 -4.22 -2.97 0.05
CA TYR A 220 -3.83 -3.56 -1.23
C TYR A 220 -2.44 -3.10 -1.61
N PHE A 221 -1.64 -4.02 -2.11
CA PHE A 221 -0.28 -3.75 -2.59
C PHE A 221 0.05 -4.70 -3.74
N ASP A 222 0.94 -4.25 -4.63
CA ASP A 222 1.29 -4.97 -5.82
C ASP A 222 2.71 -5.54 -5.66
N VAL A 223 2.84 -6.86 -5.88
CA VAL A 223 4.08 -7.63 -5.73
C VAL A 223 4.56 -8.05 -7.10
N ASP A 224 5.84 -7.87 -7.41
CA ASP A 224 6.44 -8.31 -8.65
C ASP A 224 6.45 -9.84 -8.80
N GLU A 225 6.45 -10.32 -10.03
CA GLU A 225 6.39 -11.74 -10.34
C GLU A 225 7.54 -12.54 -9.72
N GLU A 226 8.77 -12.00 -9.74
CA GLU A 226 9.94 -12.67 -9.20
C GLU A 226 9.81 -12.92 -7.69
N SER A 227 9.42 -11.91 -6.95
CA SER A 227 9.16 -11.99 -5.52
C SER A 227 8.02 -12.95 -5.20
N TYR A 228 6.93 -12.91 -5.98
CA TYR A 228 5.82 -13.84 -5.83
C TYR A 228 6.24 -15.30 -6.03
N LEU A 229 7.01 -15.59 -7.09
CA LEU A 229 7.53 -16.95 -7.36
C LEU A 229 8.46 -17.43 -6.23
N ARG A 230 9.30 -16.53 -5.69
CA ARG A 230 10.14 -16.84 -4.53
C ARG A 230 9.30 -17.23 -3.33
N TYR A 231 8.30 -16.43 -2.95
CA TYR A 231 7.40 -16.70 -1.84
C TYR A 231 6.59 -18.00 -2.01
N THR A 232 6.19 -18.29 -3.23
CA THR A 232 5.44 -19.53 -3.55
C THR A 232 6.33 -20.76 -3.38
N ARG A 233 7.59 -20.70 -3.83
CA ARG A 233 8.58 -21.78 -3.63
C ARG A 233 8.88 -22.00 -2.14
N GLU A 234 9.07 -20.92 -1.39
CA GLU A 234 9.26 -20.98 0.06
C GLU A 234 8.06 -21.65 0.77
N ALA A 235 6.85 -21.27 0.39
CA ALA A 235 5.63 -21.84 0.96
C ALA A 235 5.52 -23.35 0.66
N ALA A 236 5.87 -23.78 -0.56
CA ALA A 236 5.85 -25.17 -0.96
C ALA A 236 6.89 -26.02 -0.21
N GLN A 237 8.06 -25.46 0.11
CA GLN A 237 9.15 -26.16 0.79
C GLN A 237 8.95 -26.29 2.30
N HIS A 238 8.34 -25.29 2.95
CA HIS A 238 8.29 -25.20 4.42
C HIS A 238 6.87 -25.36 4.98
N GLY A 239 5.90 -25.71 4.16
CA GLY A 239 4.49 -25.85 4.54
C GLY A 239 3.85 -24.49 4.87
N GLY A 240 2.73 -24.24 4.30
CA GLY A 240 1.94 -23.02 4.53
C GLY A 240 1.40 -22.44 3.24
N SER A 241 0.39 -21.57 3.35
CA SER A 241 -0.15 -20.86 2.21
C SER A 241 0.61 -19.55 2.00
N ALA A 242 0.90 -19.21 0.76
CA ALA A 242 1.42 -17.90 0.40
C ALA A 242 0.43 -16.78 0.81
N SER A 243 -0.86 -17.12 0.92
CA SER A 243 -1.95 -16.19 1.27
C SER A 243 -2.18 -15.99 2.78
N SER A 244 -1.46 -16.66 3.68
CA SER A 244 -1.63 -16.46 5.13
C SER A 244 -0.32 -16.04 5.79
N ARG A 245 0.23 -14.90 5.38
CA ARG A 245 1.45 -14.31 5.94
C ARG A 245 1.11 -13.09 6.79
N GLN A 246 1.87 -12.92 7.86
CA GLN A 246 1.88 -11.66 8.61
C GLN A 246 2.70 -10.63 7.83
N VAL A 247 2.16 -9.43 7.74
CA VAL A 247 2.84 -8.28 7.16
C VAL A 247 2.98 -7.20 8.21
N ALA A 248 4.11 -6.51 8.17
CA ALA A 248 4.35 -5.35 9.01
C ALA A 248 4.12 -4.08 8.16
N ILE A 249 3.40 -3.11 8.71
CA ILE A 249 2.99 -1.93 7.96
C ILE A 249 3.48 -0.68 8.69
N ALA A 250 4.13 0.21 7.94
CA ALA A 250 4.55 1.53 8.39
C ALA A 250 3.72 2.61 7.70
N LEU A 251 3.21 3.56 8.46
CA LEU A 251 2.54 4.73 7.90
C LEU A 251 3.57 5.76 7.41
N PRO A 252 3.18 6.68 6.53
CA PRO A 252 4.05 7.78 6.12
C PRO A 252 4.53 8.59 7.33
N GLY A 253 5.85 8.71 7.49
CA GLY A 253 6.48 9.36 8.65
C GLY A 253 6.95 8.40 9.74
N ASP A 254 6.49 7.14 9.76
CA ASP A 254 7.00 6.16 10.71
C ASP A 254 8.38 5.66 10.30
N ALA A 255 9.33 5.67 11.25
CA ALA A 255 10.66 5.11 11.04
C ALA A 255 10.66 3.58 11.08
N LYS A 256 9.70 2.97 11.79
CA LYS A 256 9.52 1.51 11.92
C LYS A 256 8.06 1.14 11.71
N PRO A 257 7.77 -0.11 11.30
CA PRO A 257 6.39 -0.59 11.22
C PRO A 257 5.69 -0.45 12.57
N SER A 258 4.52 0.17 12.54
CA SER A 258 3.67 0.43 13.72
C SER A 258 2.40 -0.43 13.73
N LEU A 259 2.07 -1.04 12.61
CA LEU A 259 0.89 -1.86 12.42
C LEU A 259 1.26 -3.25 11.91
N SER A 260 0.39 -4.20 12.17
CA SER A 260 0.48 -5.55 11.62
C SER A 260 -0.82 -5.91 10.90
N GLY A 261 -0.69 -6.68 9.83
CA GLY A 261 -1.82 -7.22 9.09
C GLY A 261 -1.60 -8.68 8.75
N THR A 262 -2.68 -9.35 8.41
CA THR A 262 -2.64 -10.74 7.93
C THR A 262 -3.07 -10.75 6.48
N MET A 263 -2.23 -11.30 5.60
CA MET A 263 -2.62 -11.53 4.21
C MET A 263 -3.77 -12.53 4.18
N ASP A 264 -4.80 -12.23 3.38
CA ASP A 264 -5.95 -13.10 3.19
C ASP A 264 -6.31 -13.29 1.71
N PHE A 265 -5.70 -12.53 0.82
CA PHE A 265 -6.00 -12.59 -0.61
C PHE A 265 -4.75 -12.34 -1.47
N VAL A 266 -4.65 -13.13 -2.52
CA VAL A 266 -3.70 -12.98 -3.62
C VAL A 266 -4.50 -13.10 -4.90
N ASP A 267 -4.38 -12.16 -5.81
CA ASP A 267 -5.11 -12.18 -7.09
C ASP A 267 -4.71 -13.42 -7.92
N ASN A 268 -5.60 -13.87 -8.76
CA ASN A 268 -5.40 -15.00 -9.65
C ASN A 268 -4.83 -14.62 -11.03
N ARG A 269 -4.61 -13.32 -11.26
CA ARG A 269 -4.11 -12.77 -12.52
C ARG A 269 -2.98 -11.80 -12.27
N LEU A 270 -1.92 -11.97 -13.04
CA LEU A 270 -0.85 -10.98 -13.15
C LEU A 270 -1.34 -9.81 -14.02
N ASP A 271 -1.06 -8.59 -13.59
CA ASP A 271 -1.25 -7.41 -14.43
C ASP A 271 -0.16 -7.39 -15.51
N ASN A 272 -0.56 -7.59 -16.76
CA ASN A 272 0.37 -7.70 -17.89
C ASN A 272 1.08 -6.37 -18.21
N SER A 273 0.55 -5.23 -17.72
CA SER A 273 1.16 -3.92 -17.98
C SER A 273 2.29 -3.60 -17.02
N THR A 274 2.22 -4.11 -15.80
CA THR A 274 3.18 -3.85 -14.72
C THR A 274 4.01 -5.06 -14.33
N GLY A 275 3.59 -6.27 -14.72
CA GLY A 275 4.24 -7.51 -14.29
C GLY A 275 4.06 -7.77 -12.79
N THR A 276 2.98 -7.28 -12.19
CA THR A 276 2.74 -7.38 -10.75
C THR A 276 1.47 -8.17 -10.43
N LEU A 277 1.43 -8.75 -9.25
CA LEU A 277 0.30 -9.48 -8.70
C LEU A 277 -0.25 -8.72 -7.49
N ARG A 278 -1.53 -8.38 -7.55
CA ARG A 278 -2.20 -7.68 -6.45
C ARG A 278 -2.44 -8.61 -5.28
N GLN A 279 -2.08 -8.13 -4.10
CA GLN A 279 -2.26 -8.83 -2.84
C GLN A 279 -2.97 -7.93 -1.83
N ARG A 280 -3.61 -8.55 -0.85
CA ARG A 280 -4.34 -7.86 0.19
C ARG A 280 -3.96 -8.40 1.56
N ALA A 281 -3.83 -7.49 2.51
CA ALA A 281 -3.72 -7.84 3.91
C ALA A 281 -4.79 -7.11 4.72
N ARG A 282 -5.40 -7.80 5.66
CA ARG A 282 -6.39 -7.29 6.58
C ARG A 282 -5.74 -6.74 7.84
N VAL A 283 -6.14 -5.54 8.23
CA VAL A 283 -5.58 -4.79 9.35
C VAL A 283 -6.71 -4.40 10.30
N ALA A 284 -6.52 -4.61 11.59
CA ALA A 284 -7.44 -4.12 12.61
C ALA A 284 -7.34 -2.60 12.73
N ASN A 285 -8.48 -1.93 12.83
CA ASN A 285 -8.58 -0.47 12.92
C ASN A 285 -9.62 -0.03 13.97
N PRO A 286 -9.56 -0.55 15.21
CA PRO A 286 -10.58 -0.28 16.23
C PRO A 286 -10.72 1.20 16.58
N ASP A 287 -9.62 1.96 16.51
CA ASP A 287 -9.59 3.40 16.81
C ASP A 287 -10.02 4.27 15.61
N GLY A 288 -10.28 3.69 14.44
CA GLY A 288 -10.65 4.40 13.22
C GLY A 288 -9.60 5.39 12.70
N ARG A 289 -8.32 5.20 13.08
CA ARG A 289 -7.22 6.09 12.66
C ARG A 289 -6.83 5.91 11.20
N LEU A 290 -7.02 4.70 10.68
CA LEU A 290 -6.77 4.42 9.28
C LEU A 290 -8.02 4.78 8.46
N SER A 291 -7.81 5.53 7.40
CA SER A 291 -8.88 5.93 6.49
C SER A 291 -8.64 5.34 5.10
N PRO A 292 -9.69 4.90 4.40
CA PRO A 292 -9.58 4.49 3.01
C PRO A 292 -8.91 5.59 2.16
N GLY A 293 -8.02 5.16 1.27
CA GLY A 293 -7.25 6.07 0.42
C GLY A 293 -5.87 6.44 0.95
N GLN A 294 -5.56 6.20 2.23
CA GLN A 294 -4.22 6.42 2.78
C GLN A 294 -3.22 5.41 2.21
N PHE A 295 -1.93 5.79 2.20
CA PHE A 295 -0.85 4.90 1.81
C PHE A 295 -0.16 4.30 3.03
N GLY A 296 0.40 3.10 2.87
CA GLY A 296 1.24 2.44 3.85
C GLY A 296 2.36 1.68 3.16
N ARG A 297 3.50 1.54 3.85
CA ARG A 297 4.61 0.67 3.41
C ARG A 297 4.42 -0.70 4.03
N VAL A 298 4.15 -1.68 3.20
CA VAL A 298 3.95 -3.09 3.59
C VAL A 298 5.28 -3.81 3.51
N SER A 299 5.76 -4.31 4.62
CA SER A 299 6.98 -5.12 4.72
C SER A 299 6.61 -6.59 4.80
N LEU A 300 7.03 -7.35 3.80
CA LEU A 300 6.81 -8.79 3.69
C LEU A 300 8.14 -9.51 3.91
N SER A 301 8.26 -10.24 5.02
CA SER A 301 9.48 -10.97 5.35
C SER A 301 9.47 -12.37 4.74
N SER A 302 10.62 -12.81 4.18
CA SER A 302 10.85 -14.21 3.86
C SER A 302 10.72 -15.08 5.13
N ARG A 303 10.19 -16.28 4.98
CA ARG A 303 10.15 -17.27 6.08
C ARG A 303 11.45 -18.00 6.27
N VAL A 304 12.33 -17.94 5.29
CA VAL A 304 13.60 -18.68 5.27
C VAL A 304 14.72 -17.73 5.60
N ALA A 305 15.34 -17.98 6.76
CA ALA A 305 16.60 -17.34 7.09
C ALA A 305 17.73 -18.02 6.33
N HIS A 306 18.61 -17.26 5.71
CA HIS A 306 19.82 -17.76 5.08
C HIS A 306 21.08 -17.19 5.74
N ALA A 307 22.18 -17.94 5.68
CA ALA A 307 23.45 -17.51 6.21
C ALA A 307 24.08 -16.50 5.25
N ALA A 308 24.22 -15.26 5.69
CA ALA A 308 24.82 -14.18 4.92
C ALA A 308 26.15 -13.73 5.50
N LEU A 309 27.07 -13.35 4.63
CA LEU A 309 28.30 -12.66 4.99
C LEU A 309 28.11 -11.17 4.78
N LEU A 310 28.15 -10.41 5.85
CA LEU A 310 27.82 -9.00 5.88
C LEU A 310 29.10 -8.17 6.10
N VAL A 311 29.23 -7.07 5.32
CA VAL A 311 30.26 -6.04 5.47
C VAL A 311 29.61 -4.67 5.52
N PRO A 312 30.24 -3.64 6.10
CA PRO A 312 29.72 -2.28 5.99
C PRO A 312 29.55 -1.87 4.52
N ASP A 313 28.41 -1.28 4.18
CA ASP A 313 28.15 -0.83 2.80
C ASP A 313 29.21 0.15 2.32
N SER A 314 29.77 0.97 3.24
CA SER A 314 30.89 1.88 2.98
C SER A 314 32.20 1.20 2.55
N ALA A 315 32.39 -0.09 2.84
CA ALA A 315 33.57 -0.84 2.44
C ALA A 315 33.49 -1.32 0.97
N VAL A 316 32.29 -1.33 0.37
CA VAL A 316 32.10 -1.74 -1.02
C VAL A 316 32.45 -0.58 -1.94
N ALA A 317 33.62 -0.66 -2.54
CA ALA A 317 34.08 0.34 -3.50
C ALA A 317 33.59 0.03 -4.92
N THR A 318 33.63 1.04 -5.76
CA THR A 318 33.39 0.92 -7.21
C THR A 318 34.68 1.15 -7.97
N ASP A 319 35.11 0.15 -8.71
CA ASP A 319 36.26 0.25 -9.61
C ASP A 319 35.72 0.15 -11.05
N ALA A 320 35.78 1.31 -11.75
CA ALA A 320 35.15 1.48 -13.06
C ALA A 320 33.67 1.05 -13.07
N THR A 321 33.37 -0.16 -13.55
CA THR A 321 32.02 -0.71 -13.66
C THR A 321 31.75 -1.87 -12.67
N ARG A 322 32.76 -2.22 -11.85
CA ARG A 322 32.66 -3.40 -10.96
C ARG A 322 32.62 -2.97 -9.49
N ARG A 323 31.84 -3.71 -8.72
CA ARG A 323 31.90 -3.61 -7.27
C ARG A 323 33.07 -4.45 -6.75
N VAL A 324 33.88 -3.87 -5.88
CA VAL A 324 35.09 -4.53 -5.36
C VAL A 324 35.20 -4.35 -3.86
N LEU A 325 35.87 -5.30 -3.22
CA LEU A 325 36.34 -5.19 -1.83
C LEU A 325 37.86 -5.26 -1.80
N TYR A 326 38.42 -4.52 -0.85
CA TYR A 326 39.84 -4.53 -0.55
C TYR A 326 40.11 -5.50 0.60
N PHE A 327 41.06 -6.38 0.42
CA PHE A 327 41.45 -7.39 1.39
C PHE A 327 42.88 -7.23 1.79
N VAL A 328 43.24 -7.64 3.01
CA VAL A 328 44.61 -7.69 3.47
C VAL A 328 45.00 -9.14 3.78
N ASP A 329 46.07 -9.63 3.17
CA ASP A 329 46.61 -10.97 3.43
C ASP A 329 47.34 -11.06 4.76
N ALA A 330 47.87 -12.24 5.08
CA ALA A 330 48.62 -12.47 6.32
C ALA A 330 49.93 -11.65 6.38
N ASN A 331 50.49 -11.24 5.23
CA ASN A 331 51.72 -10.48 5.09
C ASN A 331 51.53 -8.95 5.11
N GLY A 332 50.24 -8.50 5.22
CA GLY A 332 49.92 -7.10 5.19
C GLY A 332 49.81 -6.51 3.77
N THR A 333 49.69 -7.34 2.73
CA THR A 333 49.58 -6.91 1.35
C THR A 333 48.10 -6.73 0.95
N VAL A 334 47.81 -5.64 0.29
CA VAL A 334 46.44 -5.33 -0.19
C VAL A 334 46.16 -6.08 -1.49
N SER A 335 45.04 -6.76 -1.53
CA SER A 335 44.47 -7.36 -2.73
C SER A 335 43.06 -6.86 -3.00
N VAL A 336 42.69 -6.68 -4.28
CA VAL A 336 41.37 -6.23 -4.68
C VAL A 336 40.67 -7.38 -5.41
N ARG A 337 39.44 -7.70 -4.98
CA ARG A 337 38.65 -8.74 -5.62
C ARG A 337 37.28 -8.20 -6.00
N PRO A 338 36.79 -8.54 -7.21
CA PRO A 338 35.41 -8.24 -7.58
C PRO A 338 34.44 -9.04 -6.69
N VAL A 339 33.35 -8.39 -6.31
CA VAL A 339 32.31 -9.01 -5.47
C VAL A 339 30.93 -8.71 -6.08
N THR A 340 30.00 -9.61 -5.79
CA THR A 340 28.58 -9.41 -6.11
C THR A 340 27.89 -8.95 -4.83
N PRO A 341 27.48 -7.65 -4.73
CA PRO A 341 26.75 -7.19 -3.57
C PRO A 341 25.30 -7.67 -3.64
N GLY A 342 24.80 -8.19 -2.54
CA GLY A 342 23.44 -8.58 -2.30
C GLY A 342 22.64 -7.46 -1.62
N ARG A 343 21.73 -7.85 -0.72
CA ARG A 343 20.81 -6.95 -0.01
C ARG A 343 21.50 -6.13 1.08
N LEU A 344 20.88 -5.01 1.40
CA LEU A 344 21.30 -4.13 2.48
C LEU A 344 20.48 -4.43 3.75
N PHE A 345 21.16 -4.76 4.84
CA PHE A 345 20.58 -5.00 6.17
C PHE A 345 21.05 -3.92 7.15
N GLY A 346 20.25 -2.87 7.30
CA GLY A 346 20.69 -1.67 8.01
C GLY A 346 21.76 -0.92 7.19
N ASN A 347 22.98 -0.85 7.72
CA ASN A 347 24.15 -0.31 7.00
C ASN A 347 25.17 -1.41 6.62
N LEU A 348 24.80 -2.69 6.77
CA LEU A 348 25.57 -3.83 6.29
C LEU A 348 25.05 -4.30 4.95
N ARG A 349 25.98 -4.51 4.03
CA ARG A 349 25.74 -5.09 2.71
C ARG A 349 26.06 -6.59 2.77
N GLU A 350 25.14 -7.39 2.34
CA GLU A 350 25.39 -8.80 2.02
C GLU A 350 26.28 -8.90 0.78
N ILE A 351 27.17 -9.89 0.78
CA ILE A 351 27.99 -10.21 -0.37
C ILE A 351 27.69 -11.63 -0.81
N ASP A 352 27.00 -11.74 -1.95
CA ASP A 352 26.54 -13.03 -2.50
C ASP A 352 27.70 -13.86 -3.06
N ALA A 353 28.72 -13.20 -3.60
CA ALA A 353 29.89 -13.87 -4.18
C ALA A 353 31.17 -13.03 -4.01
N GLY A 354 32.31 -13.73 -3.92
CA GLY A 354 33.64 -13.08 -3.83
C GLY A 354 34.17 -12.87 -2.41
N LEU A 355 33.41 -13.23 -1.36
CA LEU A 355 33.80 -13.07 0.05
C LEU A 355 33.78 -14.42 0.78
N LYS A 356 34.74 -14.63 1.70
CA LYS A 356 34.82 -15.81 2.60
C LYS A 356 34.81 -15.38 4.04
N ALA A 357 34.30 -16.20 4.93
CA ALA A 357 34.16 -15.88 6.35
C ALA A 357 35.53 -15.57 7.07
N GLY A 358 36.65 -16.09 6.56
CA GLY A 358 37.98 -15.81 7.10
C GLY A 358 38.74 -14.67 6.47
N ASP A 359 38.14 -13.96 5.50
CA ASP A 359 38.79 -12.86 4.83
C ASP A 359 38.91 -11.62 5.76
N ARG A 360 40.01 -10.88 5.64
CA ARG A 360 40.20 -9.58 6.32
C ARG A 360 39.90 -8.45 5.34
N VAL A 361 38.73 -7.86 5.47
CA VAL A 361 38.22 -6.78 4.59
C VAL A 361 38.62 -5.44 5.15
N ILE A 362 39.15 -4.54 4.31
CA ILE A 362 39.40 -3.16 4.67
C ILE A 362 38.05 -2.43 4.75
N VAL A 363 37.70 -1.96 5.93
CA VAL A 363 36.43 -1.25 6.20
C VAL A 363 36.62 0.27 6.23
N ASP A 364 37.87 0.73 6.41
CA ASP A 364 38.22 2.16 6.37
C ASP A 364 39.65 2.36 5.91
N GLY A 365 39.92 3.47 5.21
CA GLY A 365 41.22 3.81 4.68
C GLY A 365 41.55 3.23 3.30
N PHE A 366 40.64 2.51 2.64
CA PHE A 366 40.87 1.93 1.30
C PHE A 366 41.15 2.97 0.20
N GLN A 367 40.74 4.22 0.39
CA GLN A 367 41.01 5.31 -0.57
C GLN A 367 42.48 5.70 -0.69
N ARG A 368 43.33 5.26 0.24
CA ARG A 368 44.75 5.60 0.35
C ARG A 368 45.67 4.48 -0.09
N VAL A 369 45.11 3.36 -0.55
CA VAL A 369 45.85 2.14 -0.85
C VAL A 369 45.48 1.59 -2.21
N GLN A 370 46.45 0.94 -2.86
CA GLN A 370 46.25 0.25 -4.14
C GLN A 370 46.56 -1.24 -3.99
N ALA A 371 46.15 -2.02 -4.99
CA ALA A 371 46.48 -3.44 -5.03
C ALA A 371 48.03 -3.62 -5.06
N GLY A 372 48.56 -4.43 -4.16
CA GLY A 372 49.98 -4.68 -3.99
C GLY A 372 50.66 -3.86 -2.88
N ASP A 373 49.99 -2.83 -2.35
CA ASP A 373 50.57 -2.01 -1.27
C ASP A 373 50.70 -2.81 0.03
N GLN A 374 51.77 -2.47 0.77
CA GLN A 374 52.00 -2.96 2.14
C GLN A 374 51.37 -2.00 3.11
N VAL A 375 50.43 -2.51 3.95
CA VAL A 375 49.71 -1.72 4.93
C VAL A 375 49.88 -2.20 6.36
N ASN A 376 49.66 -1.30 7.29
CA ASN A 376 49.53 -1.64 8.71
C ASN A 376 48.04 -1.86 9.00
N ALA A 377 47.63 -3.13 9.12
CA ALA A 377 46.24 -3.55 9.33
C ALA A 377 45.89 -3.50 10.82
N VAL A 378 45.01 -2.57 11.19
CA VAL A 378 44.48 -2.47 12.55
C VAL A 378 43.14 -3.25 12.61
N PRO A 379 43.06 -4.35 13.32
CA PRO A 379 41.84 -5.14 13.43
C PRO A 379 40.77 -4.38 14.23
N ARG A 380 39.55 -4.32 13.73
CA ARG A 380 38.39 -3.74 14.41
C ARG A 380 37.18 -4.61 14.13
N ALA A 381 36.49 -5.02 15.20
CA ALA A 381 35.23 -5.74 15.01
C ALA A 381 34.14 -4.79 14.42
N ILE A 382 33.34 -5.33 13.53
CA ILE A 382 32.14 -4.63 13.05
C ILE A 382 31.10 -4.68 14.18
N ASP A 383 30.81 -3.54 14.79
CA ASP A 383 29.80 -3.46 15.83
C ASP A 383 28.40 -3.41 15.19
N ALA A 384 27.73 -4.55 15.22
CA ALA A 384 26.37 -4.69 14.71
C ALA A 384 25.33 -3.83 15.48
N ALA A 385 25.64 -3.38 16.68
CA ALA A 385 24.75 -2.57 17.52
C ALA A 385 24.84 -1.07 17.22
N GLN A 386 25.99 -0.56 16.75
CA GLN A 386 26.15 0.86 16.34
C GLN A 386 25.38 1.21 15.06
N MET A 387 24.87 0.24 14.38
CA MET A 387 24.19 0.38 13.08
C MET A 387 22.72 0.84 13.17
N ALA A 388 22.11 0.70 14.32
CA ALA A 388 20.76 1.25 14.57
C ALA A 388 20.80 2.75 14.92
N ASN A 389 21.98 3.29 15.27
CA ASN A 389 22.11 4.68 15.78
C ASN A 389 22.58 5.71 14.74
N ALA A 390 23.09 5.30 13.58
CA ALA A 390 23.51 6.24 12.52
C ALA A 390 22.34 7.07 11.95
N THR A 391 21.13 6.50 11.95
CA THR A 391 19.90 7.21 11.55
C THR A 391 19.45 8.27 12.57
N ASN A 392 19.92 8.20 13.82
CA ASN A 392 19.60 9.21 14.85
C ASN A 392 20.57 10.41 14.87
N SER A 393 21.82 10.23 14.41
CA SER A 393 22.84 11.30 14.45
C SER A 393 22.61 12.35 13.37
N GLU A 394 22.10 11.99 12.19
CA GLU A 394 21.70 12.96 11.15
C GLU A 394 20.49 13.79 11.54
N LYS A 395 19.56 13.22 12.32
CA LYS A 395 18.38 13.95 12.79
C LYS A 395 18.72 14.97 13.88
N VAL A 396 19.74 14.70 14.70
CA VAL A 396 20.23 15.63 15.74
C VAL A 396 21.08 16.73 15.12
N ALA A 397 21.89 16.46 14.10
CA ALA A 397 22.68 17.47 13.40
C ALA A 397 21.81 18.46 12.62
N ASN A 398 20.72 18.00 11.98
CA ASN A 398 19.78 18.88 11.28
C ASN A 398 18.85 19.67 12.23
N ALA A 399 18.57 19.17 13.42
CA ALA A 399 17.79 19.88 14.43
C ALA A 399 18.61 21.01 15.09
N THR A 400 19.94 20.84 15.22
CA THR A 400 20.82 21.86 15.79
C THR A 400 21.15 22.96 14.78
N ALA A 401 21.18 22.65 13.47
CA ALA A 401 21.40 23.64 12.41
C ALA A 401 20.20 24.57 12.17
N SER A 402 18.97 24.10 12.45
CA SER A 402 17.76 24.91 12.30
C SER A 402 17.44 25.79 13.51
N SER A 403 18.07 25.57 14.68
CA SER A 403 17.89 26.42 15.87
C SER A 403 18.89 27.58 15.96
N SER A 404 19.96 27.60 15.17
CA SER A 404 20.95 28.68 15.19
C SER A 404 20.65 29.85 14.24
N THR A 405 19.60 29.77 13.42
CA THR A 405 19.21 30.82 12.46
C THR A 405 18.06 31.71 12.93
N ALA A 406 17.53 31.47 14.15
CA ALA A 406 16.36 32.22 14.66
C ALA A 406 16.70 33.28 15.73
N THR A 407 17.99 33.58 15.99
CA THR A 407 18.39 34.56 16.99
C THR A 407 19.29 35.66 16.41
N GLY A 408 18.83 36.36 15.39
CA GLY A 408 19.62 37.39 14.74
C GLY A 408 18.78 38.37 13.92
N SER A 409 17.73 38.97 14.48
CA SER A 409 17.15 40.23 14.00
C SER A 409 16.15 40.80 14.98
N ALA A 410 16.67 41.46 16.02
CA ALA A 410 15.90 42.47 16.78
C ALA A 410 16.90 43.47 17.33
N GLN A 411 17.21 44.48 16.56
CA GLN A 411 17.58 45.85 16.95
C GLN A 411 17.19 46.80 15.83
#